data_0ba9158e316a87bc89b6b45d3bc47bf4
#
_entry.id   0ba9158e316a87bc89b6b45d3bc47bf4
#
_cell.length_a   1.000
_cell.length_b   1.000
_cell.length_c   1.000
_cell.angle_alpha   90.00
_cell.angle_beta   90.00
_cell.angle_gamma   90.00
#
_symmetry.space_group_name_H-M   'P 1'
#
loop_
_entity.id
_entity.type
_entity.pdbx_description
1 polymer ?
#
loop_
_entity_poly.entity_id
_entity_poly.type
_entity_poly.pdbx_seq_one_letter_code
_entity_poly.pdbx_strand_id
1 'polypeptide(L)'
;MRIIIKESQFKRLLEQKSFKSKFVDWRTRSAGQPIFDYIRQWEDFVPFTYDDYYFPPRVFTGSTSNANGTLTIGYGTTDPKYAYPGNTITKKVAEQISQPDIQEAADCIKRWQSRAKPGDKFSFNNRKITSGMYYVMSDIVYNMGCQAFIKTKTIEKIEQGEYKKAKDFIQNKLEWGHQKRKDQAAITFCKDGVC
;
A
#
# COMPACT_ATOMS: atom_id res chain seq x y z
N MET A 1 -27.96 28.74 31.60
CA MET A 1 -27.11 29.40 30.58
C MET A 1 -27.32 28.67 29.23
N ARG A 2 -27.89 29.31 28.22
CA ARG A 2 -28.05 28.71 26.89
C ARG A 2 -26.86 29.15 26.03
N ILE A 3 -26.06 28.20 25.57
CA ILE A 3 -24.96 28.48 24.64
C ILE A 3 -25.58 28.51 23.23
N ILE A 4 -25.62 29.67 22.61
CA ILE A 4 -26.06 29.85 21.23
C ILE A 4 -24.82 29.68 20.33
N ILE A 5 -24.72 28.55 19.65
CA ILE A 5 -23.68 28.34 18.63
C ILE A 5 -24.21 28.86 17.30
N LYS A 6 -23.47 29.74 16.63
CA LYS A 6 -23.83 30.22 15.29
C LYS A 6 -23.76 29.05 14.31
N GLU A 7 -24.66 29.02 13.34
CA GLU A 7 -24.75 27.95 12.33
C GLU A 7 -23.42 27.69 11.63
N SER A 8 -22.63 28.74 11.37
CA SER A 8 -21.29 28.64 10.80
C SER A 8 -20.29 27.94 11.72
N GLN A 9 -20.43 28.09 13.04
CA GLN A 9 -19.61 27.41 14.05
C GLN A 9 -20.01 25.94 14.17
N PHE A 10 -21.32 25.65 14.10
CA PHE A 10 -21.84 24.28 14.13
C PHE A 10 -21.41 23.52 12.87
N LYS A 11 -21.46 24.16 11.70
CA LYS A 11 -20.99 23.58 10.43
C LYS A 11 -19.50 23.26 10.48
N ARG A 12 -18.66 24.18 10.99
CA ARG A 12 -17.22 23.93 11.24
C ARG A 12 -16.97 22.78 12.20
N LEU A 13 -17.77 22.66 13.28
CA LEU A 13 -17.67 21.57 14.25
C LEU A 13 -18.06 20.21 13.64
N LEU A 14 -19.08 20.19 12.78
CA LEU A 14 -19.49 19.01 12.03
C LEU A 14 -18.43 18.61 11.00
N GLU A 15 -17.87 19.56 10.28
CA GLU A 15 -16.76 19.34 9.34
C GLU A 15 -15.52 18.82 10.06
N GLN A 16 -15.15 19.38 11.23
CA GLN A 16 -14.04 18.88 12.06
C GLN A 16 -14.29 17.48 12.61
N LYS A 17 -15.53 17.15 13.03
CA LYS A 17 -15.89 15.80 13.48
C LYS A 17 -15.86 14.79 12.31
N SER A 18 -16.40 15.17 11.16
CA SER A 18 -16.36 14.36 9.94
C SER A 18 -14.91 14.11 9.47
N PHE A 19 -14.06 15.15 9.52
CA PHE A 19 -12.66 15.05 9.13
C PHE A 19 -11.84 14.17 10.11
N LYS A 20 -12.10 14.27 11.43
CA LYS A 20 -11.44 13.42 12.44
C LYS A 20 -11.82 11.94 12.29
N SER A 21 -13.03 11.62 11.83
CA SER A 21 -13.48 10.24 11.63
C SER A 21 -12.86 9.55 10.40
N LYS A 22 -12.28 10.32 9.46
CA LYS A 22 -11.66 9.78 8.24
C LYS A 22 -10.27 9.20 8.48
N PHE A 23 -9.54 9.70 9.47
CA PHE A 23 -8.22 9.19 9.82
C PHE A 23 -8.32 8.00 10.75
N VAL A 24 -7.55 6.97 10.47
CA VAL A 24 -7.59 5.70 11.16
C VAL A 24 -6.26 5.42 11.84
N ASP A 25 -6.32 4.94 13.08
CA ASP A 25 -5.15 4.37 13.75
C ASP A 25 -4.98 2.91 13.32
N TRP A 26 -4.03 2.67 12.45
CA TRP A 26 -3.74 1.34 11.92
C TRP A 26 -2.80 0.51 12.80
N ARG A 27 -2.21 1.10 13.83
CA ARG A 27 -1.27 0.40 14.75
C ARG A 27 -1.92 -0.80 15.45
N THR A 28 -3.23 -0.71 15.70
CA THR A 28 -4.01 -1.73 16.41
C THR A 28 -4.86 -2.61 15.52
N ARG A 29 -4.86 -2.39 14.20
CA ARG A 29 -5.70 -3.13 13.25
C ARG A 29 -4.89 -4.17 12.47
N SER A 30 -5.47 -5.34 12.23
CA SER A 30 -4.93 -6.31 11.29
C SER A 30 -5.19 -5.88 9.86
N ALA A 31 -4.29 -6.26 8.94
CA ALA A 31 -4.64 -6.26 7.53
C ALA A 31 -5.84 -7.21 7.35
N GLY A 32 -6.87 -6.74 6.65
CA GLY A 32 -8.08 -7.53 6.42
C GLY A 32 -8.26 -7.82 4.93
N GLN A 33 -9.25 -8.63 4.62
CA GLN A 33 -9.59 -9.00 3.25
C GLN A 33 -9.58 -7.81 2.26
N PRO A 34 -10.10 -6.62 2.61
CA PRO A 34 -10.08 -5.48 1.68
C PRO A 34 -8.70 -5.05 1.17
N ILE A 35 -7.64 -5.16 1.98
CA ILE A 35 -6.29 -4.82 1.50
C ILE A 35 -5.71 -5.92 0.63
N PHE A 36 -6.00 -7.19 0.94
CA PHE A 36 -5.60 -8.32 0.10
C PHE A 36 -6.24 -8.21 -1.28
N ASP A 37 -7.53 -7.90 -1.35
CA ASP A 37 -8.27 -7.72 -2.60
C ASP A 37 -7.76 -6.50 -3.37
N TYR A 38 -7.47 -5.39 -2.66
CA TYR A 38 -6.95 -4.17 -3.28
C TYR A 38 -5.59 -4.40 -3.95
N ILE A 39 -4.68 -5.12 -3.34
CA ILE A 39 -3.35 -5.39 -3.92
C ILE A 39 -3.47 -6.40 -5.07
N ARG A 40 -4.19 -7.51 -4.86
CA ARG A 40 -4.32 -8.58 -5.86
C ARG A 40 -5.02 -8.15 -7.14
N GLN A 41 -5.87 -7.14 -7.13
CA GLN A 41 -6.50 -6.64 -8.37
C GLN A 41 -5.49 -6.08 -9.37
N TRP A 42 -4.27 -5.75 -8.92
CA TRP A 42 -3.20 -5.20 -9.73
C TRP A 42 -2.12 -6.22 -10.11
N GLU A 43 -2.13 -7.37 -9.44
CA GLU A 43 -1.19 -8.45 -9.69
C GLU A 43 -1.87 -9.51 -10.56
N ASP A 44 -1.33 -9.77 -11.74
CA ASP A 44 -1.83 -10.85 -12.59
C ASP A 44 -1.55 -12.20 -11.93
N PHE A 45 -2.54 -13.09 -11.96
CA PHE A 45 -2.35 -14.45 -11.49
C PHE A 45 -1.58 -15.26 -12.55
N VAL A 46 -0.35 -15.64 -12.22
CA VAL A 46 0.46 -16.54 -13.04
C VAL A 46 0.55 -17.92 -12.37
N PRO A 47 -0.07 -18.97 -12.94
CA PRO A 47 -0.20 -20.28 -12.27
C PRO A 47 1.09 -21.12 -12.25
N PHE A 48 2.16 -20.65 -12.85
CA PHE A 48 3.43 -21.38 -12.98
C PHE A 48 4.61 -20.49 -12.61
N THR A 49 5.74 -21.10 -12.24
CA THR A 49 6.97 -20.36 -11.99
C THR A 49 7.52 -19.80 -13.30
N TYR A 50 7.87 -18.51 -13.27
CA TYR A 50 8.47 -17.78 -14.37
C TYR A 50 9.64 -16.92 -13.88
N ASP A 51 10.52 -16.54 -14.81
CA ASP A 51 11.57 -15.55 -14.58
C ASP A 51 11.00 -14.16 -14.90
N ASP A 52 10.96 -13.28 -13.89
CA ASP A 52 10.33 -11.96 -14.01
C ASP A 52 11.09 -10.97 -14.93
N TYR A 53 12.28 -11.36 -15.40
CA TYR A 53 13.01 -10.63 -16.43
C TYR A 53 12.27 -10.64 -17.79
N TYR A 54 11.45 -11.66 -18.06
CA TYR A 54 10.78 -11.84 -19.34
C TYR A 54 9.29 -11.48 -19.29
N PHE A 55 8.85 -10.70 -20.28
CA PHE A 55 7.44 -10.42 -20.51
C PHE A 55 7.04 -10.78 -21.96
N PRO A 56 5.93 -11.47 -22.21
CA PRO A 56 5.01 -12.05 -21.21
C PRO A 56 5.64 -13.22 -20.43
N PRO A 57 5.08 -13.54 -19.23
CA PRO A 57 5.57 -14.64 -18.40
C PRO A 57 5.58 -15.96 -19.15
N ARG A 58 6.68 -16.74 -19.02
CA ARG A 58 6.83 -18.08 -19.61
C ARG A 58 7.23 -19.06 -18.53
N VAL A 59 6.73 -20.31 -18.66
CA VAL A 59 7.12 -21.37 -17.72
C VAL A 59 8.63 -21.49 -17.64
N PHE A 60 9.18 -21.39 -16.44
CA PHE A 60 10.59 -21.59 -16.20
C PHE A 60 10.84 -23.02 -15.69
N THR A 61 11.60 -23.79 -16.47
CA THR A 61 11.95 -25.21 -16.16
C THR A 61 13.46 -25.45 -16.06
N GLY A 62 14.27 -24.40 -16.28
CA GLY A 62 15.73 -24.47 -16.25
C GLY A 62 16.29 -24.56 -14.83
N SER A 63 17.62 -24.61 -14.71
CA SER A 63 18.28 -24.44 -13.42
C SER A 63 18.07 -23.02 -12.88
N THR A 64 17.90 -22.86 -11.56
CA THR A 64 17.78 -21.55 -10.92
C THR A 64 18.95 -20.61 -11.21
N SER A 65 20.14 -21.18 -11.46
CA SER A 65 21.35 -20.42 -11.87
C SER A 65 21.23 -19.80 -13.27
N ASN A 66 20.26 -20.23 -14.07
CA ASN A 66 20.04 -19.72 -15.44
C ASN A 66 18.92 -18.65 -15.50
N ALA A 67 18.33 -18.28 -14.38
CA ALA A 67 17.39 -17.17 -14.32
C ALA A 67 18.13 -15.84 -14.47
N ASN A 68 17.61 -14.93 -15.31
CA ASN A 68 18.14 -13.57 -15.48
C ASN A 68 17.51 -12.57 -14.51
N GLY A 69 16.35 -12.89 -13.98
CA GLY A 69 15.62 -12.13 -12.96
C GLY A 69 15.32 -12.99 -11.74
N THR A 70 14.21 -12.70 -11.09
CA THR A 70 13.76 -13.44 -9.91
C THR A 70 12.70 -14.46 -10.31
N LEU A 71 12.85 -15.70 -9.84
CA LEU A 71 11.80 -16.70 -10.02
C LEU A 71 10.56 -16.32 -9.21
N THR A 72 9.43 -16.23 -9.88
CA THR A 72 8.19 -15.69 -9.35
C THR A 72 7.02 -16.59 -9.71
N ILE A 73 5.99 -16.67 -8.85
CA ILE A 73 4.79 -17.48 -9.06
C ILE A 73 3.56 -16.80 -8.44
N GLY A 74 2.39 -17.10 -8.93
CA GLY A 74 1.11 -16.66 -8.33
C GLY A 74 0.86 -15.18 -8.53
N TYR A 75 0.81 -14.43 -7.45
CA TYR A 75 0.64 -12.98 -7.39
C TYR A 75 1.95 -12.24 -7.04
N GLY A 76 3.07 -12.68 -7.61
CA GLY A 76 4.36 -12.05 -7.35
C GLY A 76 5.17 -12.68 -6.21
N THR A 77 4.80 -13.87 -5.71
CA THR A 77 5.55 -14.58 -4.66
C THR A 77 6.88 -15.08 -5.19
N THR A 78 7.96 -14.73 -4.49
CA THR A 78 9.34 -15.09 -4.84
C THR A 78 9.96 -16.10 -3.85
N ASP A 79 9.22 -16.57 -2.85
CA ASP A 79 9.69 -17.56 -1.89
C ASP A 79 10.08 -18.86 -2.65
N PRO A 80 11.36 -19.31 -2.56
CA PRO A 80 11.85 -20.49 -3.27
C PRO A 80 11.14 -21.79 -2.86
N LYS A 81 10.40 -21.81 -1.77
CA LYS A 81 9.51 -22.91 -1.40
C LYS A 81 8.39 -23.11 -2.42
N TYR A 82 7.98 -22.06 -3.10
CA TYR A 82 6.90 -22.06 -4.08
C TYR A 82 7.39 -21.72 -5.48
N ALA A 83 8.29 -20.73 -5.60
CA ALA A 83 8.84 -20.23 -6.86
C ALA A 83 10.08 -21.05 -7.28
N TYR A 84 9.91 -22.34 -7.52
CA TYR A 84 10.98 -23.22 -8.02
C TYR A 84 10.67 -23.69 -9.46
N PRO A 85 11.69 -24.04 -10.25
CA PRO A 85 11.52 -24.43 -11.65
C PRO A 85 10.47 -25.52 -11.86
N GLY A 86 9.56 -25.30 -12.80
CA GLY A 86 8.51 -26.26 -13.18
C GLY A 86 7.33 -26.33 -12.21
N ASN A 87 7.31 -25.57 -11.12
CA ASN A 87 6.17 -25.57 -10.21
C ASN A 87 4.93 -24.92 -10.81
N THR A 88 3.77 -25.44 -10.43
CA THR A 88 2.45 -24.88 -10.79
C THR A 88 1.55 -24.86 -9.56
N ILE A 89 0.72 -23.81 -9.44
CA ILE A 89 -0.20 -23.66 -8.33
C ILE A 89 -1.59 -23.24 -8.78
N THR A 90 -2.59 -23.55 -7.96
CA THR A 90 -3.95 -23.03 -8.16
C THR A 90 -4.07 -21.60 -7.68
N LYS A 91 -5.10 -20.88 -8.16
CA LYS A 91 -5.43 -19.54 -7.68
C LYS A 91 -5.60 -19.49 -6.16
N LYS A 92 -6.27 -20.48 -5.58
CA LYS A 92 -6.48 -20.57 -4.12
C LYS A 92 -5.14 -20.67 -3.35
N VAL A 93 -4.19 -21.44 -3.87
CA VAL A 93 -2.85 -21.53 -3.28
C VAL A 93 -2.11 -20.20 -3.43
N ALA A 94 -2.17 -19.57 -4.60
CA ALA A 94 -1.57 -18.25 -4.82
C ALA A 94 -2.12 -17.19 -3.86
N GLU A 95 -3.42 -17.20 -3.60
CA GLU A 95 -4.07 -16.31 -2.62
C GLU A 95 -3.55 -16.55 -1.19
N GLN A 96 -3.32 -17.79 -0.82
CA GLN A 96 -2.78 -18.15 0.50
C GLN A 96 -1.31 -17.72 0.67
N ILE A 97 -0.48 -18.02 -0.30
CA ILE A 97 0.97 -17.75 -0.20
C ILE A 97 1.34 -16.28 -0.35
N SER A 98 0.49 -15.46 -0.99
CA SER A 98 0.68 -14.00 -1.08
C SER A 98 0.25 -13.24 0.18
N GLN A 99 -0.52 -13.86 1.09
CA GLN A 99 -1.01 -13.19 2.30
C GLN A 99 0.12 -12.69 3.21
N PRO A 100 1.17 -13.47 3.53
CA PRO A 100 2.26 -13.00 4.38
C PRO A 100 2.96 -11.76 3.82
N ASP A 101 3.21 -11.70 2.53
CA ASP A 101 3.89 -10.58 1.88
C ASP A 101 3.02 -9.31 1.91
N ILE A 102 1.72 -9.46 1.66
CA ILE A 102 0.76 -8.35 1.77
C ILE A 102 0.62 -7.90 3.22
N GLN A 103 0.61 -8.85 4.18
CA GLN A 103 0.57 -8.53 5.60
C GLN A 103 1.83 -7.76 6.03
N GLU A 104 3.02 -8.16 5.58
CA GLU A 104 4.28 -7.47 5.88
C GLU A 104 4.29 -6.05 5.29
N ALA A 105 3.77 -5.86 4.06
CA ALA A 105 3.61 -4.55 3.47
C ALA A 105 2.70 -3.64 4.32
N ALA A 106 1.57 -4.17 4.78
CA ALA A 106 0.64 -3.48 5.66
C ALA A 106 1.27 -3.16 7.03
N ASP A 107 2.02 -4.09 7.60
CA ASP A 107 2.71 -3.92 8.88
C ASP A 107 3.87 -2.92 8.79
N CYS A 108 4.49 -2.76 7.62
CA CYS A 108 5.43 -1.66 7.38
C CYS A 108 4.81 -0.30 7.66
N ILE A 109 3.59 -0.04 7.17
CA ILE A 109 2.89 1.23 7.39
C ILE A 109 2.53 1.42 8.87
N LYS A 110 2.14 0.36 9.55
CA LYS A 110 1.88 0.41 11.01
C LYS A 110 3.16 0.73 11.79
N ARG A 111 4.28 0.10 11.45
CA ARG A 111 5.58 0.40 12.08
C ARG A 111 6.01 1.83 11.83
N TRP A 112 5.82 2.36 10.62
CA TRP A 112 6.08 3.75 10.31
C TRP A 112 5.22 4.68 11.17
N GLN A 113 3.91 4.44 11.27
CA GLN A 113 3.00 5.19 12.13
C GLN A 113 3.41 5.14 13.62
N SER A 114 3.87 3.98 14.09
CA SER A 114 4.24 3.75 15.49
C SER A 114 5.55 4.42 15.92
N ARG A 115 6.45 4.74 15.00
CA ARG A 115 7.73 5.40 15.29
C ARG A 115 7.60 6.87 15.68
N ALA A 116 6.44 7.47 15.47
CA ALA A 116 6.19 8.86 15.84
C ALA A 116 6.03 8.98 17.39
N LYS A 117 6.91 9.73 18.03
CA LYS A 117 6.83 10.02 19.47
C LYS A 117 5.96 11.25 19.72
N PRO A 118 5.23 11.31 20.86
CA PRO A 118 4.55 12.53 21.27
C PRO A 118 5.56 13.69 21.38
N GLY A 119 5.25 14.84 20.76
CA GLY A 119 6.14 16.00 20.72
C GLY A 119 7.22 15.98 19.64
N ASP A 120 7.41 14.86 18.94
CA ASP A 120 8.27 14.79 17.78
C ASP A 120 7.67 15.59 16.62
N LYS A 121 8.53 16.19 15.77
CA LYS A 121 8.12 16.85 14.52
C LYS A 121 7.27 15.92 13.64
N PHE A 122 7.49 14.61 13.74
CA PHE A 122 6.76 13.54 13.09
C PHE A 122 5.88 12.74 14.04
N SER A 123 5.22 13.40 14.99
CA SER A 123 4.31 12.72 15.93
C SER A 123 3.17 12.01 15.19
N PHE A 124 2.52 11.04 15.88
CA PHE A 124 1.32 10.36 15.32
C PHE A 124 0.28 11.34 14.80
N ASN A 125 0.15 12.52 15.42
CA ASN A 125 -0.76 13.57 14.94
C ASN A 125 -0.42 14.08 13.52
N ASN A 126 0.84 13.98 13.09
CA ASN A 126 1.30 14.35 11.77
C ASN A 126 1.33 13.16 10.77
N ARG A 127 1.11 11.93 11.28
CA ARG A 127 1.03 10.70 10.46
C ARG A 127 -0.39 10.17 10.35
N LYS A 128 -1.32 11.10 10.15
CA LYS A 128 -2.73 10.76 9.95
C LYS A 128 -2.92 10.23 8.54
N ILE A 129 -3.48 9.04 8.43
CA ILE A 129 -3.80 8.42 7.15
C ILE A 129 -5.23 7.90 7.16
N THR A 130 -5.89 7.97 6.00
CA THR A 130 -7.21 7.40 5.76
C THR A 130 -7.09 5.93 5.37
N SER A 131 -8.23 5.24 5.24
CA SER A 131 -8.25 3.87 4.72
C SER A 131 -7.70 3.81 3.29
N GLY A 132 -8.08 4.78 2.45
CA GLY A 132 -7.57 4.86 1.07
C GLY A 132 -6.05 5.04 1.02
N MET A 133 -5.50 5.93 1.84
CA MET A 133 -4.05 6.10 1.97
C MET A 133 -3.36 4.82 2.42
N TYR A 134 -3.91 4.14 3.43
CA TYR A 134 -3.34 2.90 3.94
C TYR A 134 -3.25 1.81 2.86
N TYR A 135 -4.31 1.64 2.06
CA TYR A 135 -4.32 0.65 0.98
C TYR A 135 -3.28 0.98 -0.09
N VAL A 136 -3.24 2.22 -0.54
CA VAL A 136 -2.28 2.67 -1.56
C VAL A 136 -0.84 2.57 -1.07
N MET A 137 -0.57 3.01 0.14
CA MET A 137 0.77 2.93 0.73
C MET A 137 1.24 1.49 0.89
N SER A 138 0.36 0.58 1.33
CA SER A 138 0.67 -0.85 1.45
C SER A 138 0.91 -1.49 0.07
N ASP A 139 0.17 -1.09 -0.94
CA ASP A 139 0.36 -1.53 -2.32
C ASP A 139 1.72 -1.09 -2.88
N ILE A 140 2.10 0.15 -2.65
CA ILE A 140 3.42 0.66 -3.03
C ILE A 140 4.53 -0.10 -2.29
N VAL A 141 4.37 -0.34 -0.98
CA VAL A 141 5.33 -1.12 -0.18
C VAL A 141 5.45 -2.55 -0.69
N TYR A 142 4.34 -3.18 -1.07
CA TYR A 142 4.34 -4.53 -1.65
C TYR A 142 5.22 -4.61 -2.90
N ASN A 143 5.21 -3.56 -3.74
CA ASN A 143 5.96 -3.52 -5.00
C ASN A 143 7.42 -3.10 -4.84
N MET A 144 7.72 -2.10 -4.00
CA MET A 144 9.08 -1.54 -3.94
C MET A 144 9.82 -1.81 -2.62
N GLY A 145 9.15 -2.45 -1.67
CA GLY A 145 9.70 -2.74 -0.35
C GLY A 145 9.60 -1.58 0.64
N CYS A 146 9.53 -1.95 1.92
CA CYS A 146 9.33 -1.02 3.04
C CYS A 146 10.41 0.06 3.13
N GLN A 147 11.68 -0.32 3.07
CA GLN A 147 12.80 0.60 3.24
C GLN A 147 12.90 1.62 2.10
N ALA A 148 12.59 1.20 0.87
CA ALA A 148 12.56 2.09 -0.27
C ALA A 148 11.41 3.11 -0.13
N PHE A 149 10.20 2.64 0.21
CA PHE A 149 9.03 3.50 0.30
C PHE A 149 9.12 4.55 1.41
N ILE A 150 9.54 4.20 2.64
CA ILE A 150 9.61 5.17 3.76
C ILE A 150 10.64 6.30 3.54
N LYS A 151 11.56 6.14 2.60
CA LYS A 151 12.54 7.16 2.21
C LYS A 151 12.04 8.08 1.08
N THR A 152 10.84 7.82 0.55
CA THR A 152 10.31 8.63 -0.57
C THR A 152 9.81 10.00 -0.11
N LYS A 153 9.79 10.94 -1.05
CA LYS A 153 9.14 12.25 -0.85
C LYS A 153 7.63 12.12 -0.59
N THR A 154 7.00 11.03 -0.99
CA THR A 154 5.60 10.75 -0.66
C THR A 154 5.38 10.71 0.85
N ILE A 155 6.23 9.98 1.57
CA ILE A 155 6.16 9.89 3.03
C ILE A 155 6.43 11.26 3.67
N GLU A 156 7.44 12.00 3.20
CA GLU A 156 7.72 13.35 3.68
C GLU A 156 6.48 14.26 3.55
N LYS A 157 5.79 14.21 2.41
CA LYS A 157 4.61 15.03 2.17
C LYS A 157 3.42 14.62 3.03
N ILE A 158 3.24 13.33 3.30
CA ILE A 158 2.20 12.85 4.23
C ILE A 158 2.49 13.36 5.65
N GLU A 159 3.74 13.30 6.11
CA GLU A 159 4.16 13.78 7.43
C GLU A 159 3.98 15.29 7.60
N GLN A 160 4.10 16.04 6.51
CA GLN A 160 3.84 17.48 6.46
C GLN A 160 2.34 17.82 6.35
N GLY A 161 1.45 16.83 6.17
CA GLY A 161 0.02 17.03 5.92
C GLY A 161 -0.29 17.53 4.50
N GLU A 162 0.70 17.50 3.59
CA GLU A 162 0.60 17.94 2.21
C GLU A 162 0.06 16.82 1.30
N TYR A 163 -1.11 16.28 1.62
CA TYR A 163 -1.68 15.08 0.97
C TYR A 163 -1.84 15.22 -0.55
N LYS A 164 -2.21 16.41 -1.02
CA LYS A 164 -2.29 16.67 -2.47
C LYS A 164 -0.94 16.50 -3.15
N LYS A 165 0.13 17.00 -2.56
CA LYS A 165 1.49 16.82 -3.09
C LYS A 165 1.93 15.37 -2.99
N ALA A 166 1.61 14.66 -1.91
CA ALA A 166 1.86 13.23 -1.77
C ALA A 166 1.18 12.44 -2.89
N LYS A 167 -0.09 12.72 -3.19
CA LYS A 167 -0.82 12.15 -4.31
C LYS A 167 -0.12 12.39 -5.64
N ASP A 168 0.31 13.64 -5.90
CA ASP A 168 0.99 13.99 -7.15
C ASP A 168 2.33 13.25 -7.31
N PHE A 169 3.04 13.00 -6.20
CA PHE A 169 4.23 12.15 -6.21
C PHE A 169 3.90 10.69 -6.58
N ILE A 170 2.86 10.11 -5.98
CA ILE A 170 2.42 8.73 -6.27
C ILE A 170 2.08 8.58 -7.76
N GLN A 171 1.36 9.54 -8.30
CA GLN A 171 0.85 9.49 -9.67
C GLN A 171 1.95 9.72 -10.72
N ASN A 172 2.84 10.71 -10.49
CA ASN A 172 3.67 11.26 -11.56
C ASN A 172 5.19 11.11 -11.33
N LYS A 173 5.63 10.83 -10.13
CA LYS A 173 7.06 10.90 -9.76
C LYS A 173 7.63 9.60 -9.20
N LEU A 174 6.79 8.78 -8.57
CA LEU A 174 7.23 7.54 -7.97
C LEU A 174 7.33 6.46 -9.04
N GLU A 175 8.48 5.82 -9.13
CA GLU A 175 8.71 4.70 -10.05
C GLU A 175 8.21 3.40 -9.40
N TRP A 176 6.97 3.06 -9.68
CA TRP A 176 6.32 1.82 -9.24
C TRP A 176 5.11 1.54 -10.13
N GLY A 177 4.78 0.30 -10.38
CA GLY A 177 3.61 -0.06 -11.17
C GLY A 177 3.46 0.71 -12.52
N HIS A 178 2.50 0.32 -13.31
CA HIS A 178 2.18 1.00 -14.57
C HIS A 178 1.23 2.21 -14.35
N GLN A 179 1.10 3.10 -15.34
CA GLN A 179 0.37 4.38 -15.20
C GLN A 179 -1.09 4.21 -14.75
N LYS A 180 -1.82 3.24 -15.30
CA LYS A 180 -3.21 2.97 -14.89
C LYS A 180 -3.32 2.65 -13.38
N ARG A 181 -2.37 1.88 -12.82
CA ARG A 181 -2.30 1.59 -11.38
C ARG A 181 -2.04 2.86 -10.58
N LYS A 182 -1.11 3.70 -11.04
CA LYS A 182 -0.78 4.99 -10.40
C LYS A 182 -1.98 5.94 -10.38
N ASP A 183 -2.73 6.04 -11.47
CA ASP A 183 -3.91 6.89 -11.57
C ASP A 183 -5.02 6.43 -10.63
N GLN A 184 -5.29 5.12 -10.58
CA GLN A 184 -6.27 4.56 -9.66
C GLN A 184 -5.82 4.70 -8.19
N ALA A 185 -4.53 4.52 -7.92
CA ALA A 185 -3.96 4.75 -6.59
C ALA A 185 -4.14 6.20 -6.15
N ALA A 186 -3.90 7.17 -7.03
CA ALA A 186 -4.12 8.60 -6.74
C ALA A 186 -5.59 8.90 -6.37
N ILE A 187 -6.55 8.30 -7.09
CA ILE A 187 -7.99 8.41 -6.79
C ILE A 187 -8.28 7.78 -5.42
N THR A 188 -7.80 6.57 -5.17
CA THR A 188 -8.03 5.86 -3.90
C THR A 188 -7.39 6.56 -2.72
N PHE A 189 -6.19 7.12 -2.90
CA PHE A 189 -5.47 7.89 -1.88
C PHE A 189 -6.28 9.10 -1.39
N CYS A 190 -6.99 9.77 -2.30
CA CYS A 190 -7.80 10.95 -2.01
C CYS A 190 -9.29 10.64 -1.74
N LYS A 191 -9.70 9.37 -1.78
CA LYS A 191 -11.10 8.94 -1.70
C LYS A 191 -11.88 9.53 -0.52
N ASP A 192 -11.19 9.75 0.60
CA ASP A 192 -11.81 10.27 1.82
C ASP A 192 -11.82 11.82 1.86
N GLY A 193 -11.55 12.49 0.75
CA GLY A 193 -11.63 13.95 0.62
C GLY A 193 -10.56 14.70 1.42
N VAL A 194 -9.34 14.15 1.46
CA VAL A 194 -8.17 14.76 2.13
C VAL A 194 -7.26 15.53 1.18
N CYS A 195 -7.47 15.41 -0.13
CA CYS A 195 -6.82 16.17 -1.17
C CYS A 195 -7.78 17.22 -1.70
#